data_2f340d2db67f5ed385edbfad7e36f503
#
_entry.id   2f340d2db67f5ed385edbfad7e36f503
#
_cell.length_a   1.000
_cell.length_b   1.000
_cell.length_c   1.000
_cell.angle_alpha   90.00
_cell.angle_beta   90.00
_cell.angle_gamma   90.00
#
_symmetry.space_group_name_H-M   'P 1'
#
loop_
_entity.id
_entity.type
_entity.pdbx_description
1 polymer ?
#
loop_
_entity_poly.entity_id
_entity_poly.type
_entity_poly.pdbx_seq_one_letter_code
_entity_poly.pdbx_strand_id
1 'polypeptide(L)'
;MPRANRHYLPGYVWHITHRCHKKEFLLKFARDRRRWLQWLFHAKKRFGLKVLNYMLTSNHIHLLVADNGDRDTIPNSIQLIAGRTGQEFNQRKARKGAFWEDRYHATAVETDKHLLKCLVYIDLNMVRAGVVNHPSEWPFCGYNEIQKPRNRYALVNYEELKGLLGFDNMEDLINAHRVWIEASLNEMKHGRESKWTETIAVGSRSFVEQTKQRLGTRAIGRKVMDKGASYELREPEAPYNSDFGPESANLRLKNTYVGRFLNAGDGNIQKIITFLINWRFFWPLGQGRLTIFIDDCISRPG
;
A
#
# COMPACT_ATOMS: atom_id res chain seq x y z
N MET A 1 10.58 -6.56 10.11
CA MET A 1 10.48 -6.55 8.64
C MET A 1 11.11 -5.27 8.10
N PRO A 2 11.92 -5.32 7.03
CA PRO A 2 12.49 -4.13 6.44
C PRO A 2 11.34 -3.23 5.96
N ARG A 3 11.36 -1.96 6.36
CA ARG A 3 10.40 -0.96 5.90
C ARG A 3 10.64 -0.75 4.40
N ALA A 4 9.63 -0.98 3.57
CA ALA A 4 9.69 -0.67 2.15
C ALA A 4 10.18 0.77 1.98
N ASN A 5 11.41 0.91 1.47
CA ASN A 5 12.01 2.21 1.28
C ASN A 5 11.27 2.91 0.14
N ARG A 6 10.58 3.99 0.44
CA ARG A 6 9.99 4.85 -0.57
C ARG A 6 11.10 5.64 -1.23
N HIS A 7 11.25 5.44 -2.50
CA HIS A 7 12.21 6.16 -3.30
C HIS A 7 11.46 7.19 -4.13
N TYR A 8 11.80 8.45 -3.99
CA TYR A 8 11.36 9.47 -4.92
C TYR A 8 12.42 9.65 -6.01
N LEU A 9 11.98 9.48 -7.24
CA LEU A 9 12.77 9.77 -8.45
C LEU A 9 11.89 10.62 -9.36
N PRO A 10 12.27 11.88 -9.64
CA PRO A 10 11.46 12.77 -10.46
C PRO A 10 11.33 12.27 -11.89
N GLY A 11 10.15 12.46 -12.48
CA GLY A 11 9.83 12.08 -13.85
C GLY A 11 9.50 10.60 -14.05
N TYR A 12 9.27 9.84 -12.98
CA TYR A 12 8.97 8.41 -13.07
C TYR A 12 7.46 8.14 -13.01
N VAL A 13 7.07 7.03 -13.64
CA VAL A 13 5.75 6.41 -13.44
C VAL A 13 5.87 5.36 -12.34
N TRP A 14 4.91 5.36 -11.43
CA TRP A 14 4.89 4.48 -10.27
C TRP A 14 3.66 3.60 -10.24
N HIS A 15 3.86 2.30 -10.17
CA HIS A 15 2.81 1.36 -9.83
C HIS A 15 2.81 1.15 -8.31
N ILE A 16 1.77 1.60 -7.66
CA ILE A 16 1.59 1.55 -6.22
C ILE A 16 0.64 0.41 -5.88
N THR A 17 1.03 -0.43 -4.93
CA THR A 17 0.17 -1.45 -4.35
C THR A 17 0.04 -1.26 -2.85
N HIS A 18 -1.17 -1.44 -2.33
CA HIS A 18 -1.41 -1.35 -0.90
C HIS A 18 -2.41 -2.43 -0.48
N ARG A 19 -2.01 -3.26 0.47
CA ARG A 19 -2.76 -4.46 0.89
C ARG A 19 -3.42 -4.23 2.24
N CYS A 20 -4.63 -4.77 2.40
CA CYS A 20 -5.31 -4.80 3.70
C CYS A 20 -4.57 -5.69 4.70
N HIS A 21 -4.70 -5.34 5.98
CA HIS A 21 -4.06 -6.06 7.09
C HIS A 21 -4.39 -7.54 7.08
N LYS A 22 -3.37 -8.39 7.26
CA LYS A 22 -3.49 -9.86 7.24
C LYS A 22 -4.19 -10.42 6.00
N LYS A 23 -4.16 -9.71 4.88
CA LYS A 23 -4.86 -10.06 3.63
C LYS A 23 -6.40 -10.17 3.77
N GLU A 24 -6.97 -9.62 4.87
CA GLU A 24 -8.41 -9.60 5.11
C GLU A 24 -9.15 -8.84 4.00
N PHE A 25 -10.38 -9.26 3.69
CA PHE A 25 -11.23 -8.64 2.66
C PHE A 25 -11.92 -7.37 3.18
N LEU A 26 -11.15 -6.37 3.68
CA LEU A 26 -11.71 -5.14 4.26
C LEU A 26 -12.35 -4.22 3.21
N LEU A 27 -12.00 -4.38 1.94
CA LEU A 27 -12.63 -3.69 0.81
C LEU A 27 -13.68 -4.57 0.09
N LYS A 28 -14.25 -5.59 0.76
CA LYS A 28 -15.21 -6.54 0.17
C LYS A 28 -16.46 -5.86 -0.40
N PHE A 29 -16.98 -4.85 0.28
CA PHE A 29 -18.24 -4.21 -0.10
C PHE A 29 -18.04 -3.04 -1.06
N ALA A 30 -18.95 -2.88 -2.01
CA ALA A 30 -18.93 -1.79 -2.98
C ALA A 30 -18.92 -0.39 -2.33
N ARG A 31 -19.57 -0.24 -1.16
CA ARG A 31 -19.54 1.00 -0.38
C ARG A 31 -18.11 1.41 -0.02
N ASP A 32 -17.29 0.48 0.45
CA ASP A 32 -15.93 0.77 0.91
C ASP A 32 -15.03 1.12 -0.28
N ARG A 33 -15.19 0.41 -1.41
CA ARG A 33 -14.49 0.73 -2.65
C ARG A 33 -14.89 2.10 -3.20
N ARG A 34 -16.19 2.43 -3.22
CA ARG A 34 -16.66 3.78 -3.61
C ARG A 34 -16.08 4.86 -2.72
N ARG A 35 -16.01 4.61 -1.40
CA ARG A 35 -15.44 5.59 -0.47
C ARG A 35 -13.95 5.81 -0.70
N TRP A 36 -13.20 4.75 -0.99
CA TRP A 36 -11.80 4.86 -1.37
C TRP A 36 -11.60 5.70 -2.65
N LEU A 37 -12.42 5.49 -3.69
CA LEU A 37 -12.37 6.29 -4.93
C LEU A 37 -12.71 7.76 -4.68
N GLN A 38 -13.61 8.07 -3.76
CA GLN A 38 -13.87 9.45 -3.34
C GLN A 38 -12.63 10.08 -2.71
N TRP A 39 -11.92 9.36 -1.85
CA TRP A 39 -10.67 9.86 -1.27
C TRP A 39 -9.56 9.99 -2.31
N LEU A 40 -9.50 9.11 -3.31
CA LEU A 40 -8.59 9.26 -4.44
C LEU A 40 -8.89 10.56 -5.22
N PHE A 41 -10.16 10.85 -5.47
CA PHE A 41 -10.57 12.10 -6.12
C PHE A 41 -10.18 13.34 -5.27
N HIS A 42 -10.39 13.29 -3.98
CA HIS A 42 -9.97 14.38 -3.07
C HIS A 42 -8.44 14.56 -3.07
N ALA A 43 -7.68 13.48 -3.05
CA ALA A 43 -6.22 13.53 -3.11
C ALA A 43 -5.75 14.13 -4.45
N LYS A 44 -6.33 13.70 -5.58
CA LYS A 44 -6.07 14.27 -6.90
C LYS A 44 -6.30 15.79 -6.92
N LYS A 45 -7.45 16.25 -6.39
CA LYS A 45 -7.76 17.69 -6.33
C LYS A 45 -6.84 18.48 -5.40
N ARG A 46 -6.49 17.90 -4.27
CA ARG A 46 -5.73 18.61 -3.23
C ARG A 46 -4.24 18.68 -3.52
N PHE A 47 -3.66 17.61 -4.06
CA PHE A 47 -2.21 17.47 -4.22
C PHE A 47 -1.76 17.40 -5.68
N GLY A 48 -2.68 17.45 -6.66
CA GLY A 48 -2.34 17.36 -8.08
C GLY A 48 -1.86 15.96 -8.51
N LEU A 49 -2.31 14.88 -7.83
CA LEU A 49 -1.92 13.52 -8.17
C LEU A 49 -2.34 13.16 -9.60
N LYS A 50 -1.38 12.78 -10.45
CA LYS A 50 -1.61 12.36 -11.83
C LYS A 50 -1.88 10.85 -11.86
N VAL A 51 -3.13 10.47 -11.85
CA VAL A 51 -3.57 9.06 -11.90
C VAL A 51 -3.65 8.61 -13.35
N LEU A 52 -3.00 7.50 -13.69
CA LEU A 52 -3.02 6.90 -15.01
C LEU A 52 -3.97 5.70 -15.09
N ASN A 53 -4.05 4.90 -14.02
CA ASN A 53 -4.96 3.77 -13.90
C ASN A 53 -5.15 3.38 -12.44
N TYR A 54 -6.20 2.62 -12.14
CA TYR A 54 -6.47 2.09 -10.80
C TYR A 54 -7.28 0.79 -10.84
N MET A 55 -7.11 -0.03 -9.82
CA MET A 55 -7.89 -1.23 -9.56
C MET A 55 -8.09 -1.42 -8.07
N LEU A 56 -9.33 -1.56 -7.64
CA LEU A 56 -9.66 -1.90 -6.26
C LEU A 56 -10.24 -3.31 -6.20
N THR A 57 -9.52 -4.17 -5.51
CA THR A 57 -9.99 -5.53 -5.21
C THR A 57 -10.69 -5.58 -3.85
N SER A 58 -10.93 -6.77 -3.33
CA SER A 58 -11.54 -6.92 -2.00
C SER A 58 -10.53 -6.73 -0.85
N ASN A 59 -9.23 -6.85 -1.10
CA ASN A 59 -8.20 -6.82 -0.05
C ASN A 59 -6.91 -6.07 -0.42
N HIS A 60 -6.81 -5.49 -1.59
CA HIS A 60 -5.68 -4.65 -1.99
C HIS A 60 -6.08 -3.69 -3.11
N ILE A 61 -5.23 -2.71 -3.34
CA ILE A 61 -5.39 -1.76 -4.45
C ILE A 61 -4.16 -1.77 -5.33
N HIS A 62 -4.37 -1.48 -6.60
CA HIS A 62 -3.35 -1.07 -7.56
C HIS A 62 -3.65 0.36 -8.01
N LEU A 63 -2.64 1.19 -8.05
CA LEU A 63 -2.75 2.58 -8.49
C LEU A 63 -1.52 2.90 -9.33
N LEU A 64 -1.73 3.29 -10.59
CA LEU A 64 -0.69 3.73 -11.49
C LEU A 64 -0.71 5.25 -11.55
N VAL A 65 0.41 5.90 -11.24
CA VAL A 65 0.52 7.35 -11.17
C VAL A 65 1.78 7.84 -11.86
N ALA A 66 1.71 9.01 -12.48
CA ALA A 66 2.88 9.73 -12.96
C ALA A 66 3.34 10.74 -11.91
N ASP A 67 4.65 10.92 -11.80
CA ASP A 67 5.22 11.99 -11.02
C ASP A 67 4.86 13.35 -11.64
N ASN A 68 4.54 14.32 -10.78
CA ASN A 68 4.21 15.70 -11.19
C ASN A 68 5.33 16.70 -10.91
N GLY A 69 6.51 16.22 -10.50
CA GLY A 69 7.68 17.02 -10.14
C GLY A 69 7.73 17.44 -8.67
N ASP A 70 6.67 17.19 -7.90
CA ASP A 70 6.64 17.45 -6.45
C ASP A 70 6.78 16.14 -5.66
N ARG A 71 7.87 16.08 -4.88
CA ARG A 71 8.25 14.93 -4.07
C ARG A 71 7.14 14.47 -3.10
N ASP A 72 6.33 15.39 -2.61
CA ASP A 72 5.38 15.13 -1.53
C ASP A 72 3.98 14.78 -2.05
N THR A 73 3.71 14.98 -3.33
CA THR A 73 2.39 14.70 -3.94
C THR A 73 1.95 13.25 -3.76
N ILE A 74 2.76 12.28 -4.14
CA ILE A 74 2.40 10.85 -4.02
C ILE A 74 2.30 10.43 -2.54
N PRO A 75 3.29 10.70 -1.67
CA PRO A 75 3.22 10.34 -0.26
C PRO A 75 2.01 10.94 0.45
N ASN A 76 1.76 12.23 0.29
CA ASN A 76 0.63 12.93 0.93
C ASN A 76 -0.72 12.42 0.41
N SER A 77 -0.82 12.13 -0.89
CA SER A 77 -2.01 11.55 -1.49
C SER A 77 -2.34 10.18 -0.89
N ILE A 78 -1.36 9.28 -0.84
CA ILE A 78 -1.56 7.95 -0.27
C ILE A 78 -1.82 8.01 1.23
N GLN A 79 -1.16 8.92 1.96
CA GLN A 79 -1.42 9.13 3.39
C GLN A 79 -2.87 9.56 3.64
N LEU A 80 -3.38 10.51 2.85
CA LEU A 80 -4.77 10.97 2.96
C LEU A 80 -5.75 9.82 2.67
N ILE A 81 -5.59 9.14 1.53
CA ILE A 81 -6.47 8.06 1.10
C ILE A 81 -6.48 6.91 2.11
N ALA A 82 -5.30 6.44 2.47
CA ALA A 82 -5.15 5.29 3.37
C ALA A 82 -5.64 5.62 4.79
N GLY A 83 -5.27 6.78 5.32
CA GLY A 83 -5.66 7.22 6.66
C GLY A 83 -7.17 7.38 6.78
N ARG A 84 -7.80 8.09 5.85
CA ARG A 84 -9.26 8.30 5.87
C ARG A 84 -10.04 7.01 5.66
N THR A 85 -9.60 6.18 4.71
CA THR A 85 -10.26 4.87 4.48
C THR A 85 -10.22 4.01 5.74
N GLY A 86 -9.06 3.90 6.39
CA GLY A 86 -8.92 3.11 7.61
C GLY A 86 -9.72 3.66 8.78
N GLN A 87 -9.68 4.97 9.02
CA GLN A 87 -10.42 5.64 10.09
C GLN A 87 -11.94 5.44 9.95
N GLU A 88 -12.49 5.75 8.77
CA GLU A 88 -13.94 5.66 8.51
C GLU A 88 -14.44 4.21 8.55
N PHE A 89 -13.65 3.27 8.02
CA PHE A 89 -13.99 1.85 8.10
C PHE A 89 -14.02 1.37 9.55
N ASN A 90 -12.97 1.65 10.33
CA ASN A 90 -12.86 1.21 11.71
C ASN A 90 -13.95 1.84 12.56
N GLN A 91 -14.23 3.14 12.39
CA GLN A 91 -15.32 3.82 13.10
C GLN A 91 -16.67 3.17 12.80
N ARG A 92 -16.98 2.96 11.51
CA ARG A 92 -18.26 2.39 11.07
C ARG A 92 -18.47 0.93 11.54
N LYS A 93 -17.38 0.17 11.65
CA LYS A 93 -17.40 -1.24 12.04
C LYS A 93 -17.10 -1.47 13.51
N ALA A 94 -16.97 -0.40 14.31
CA ALA A 94 -16.51 -0.45 15.70
C ALA A 94 -15.24 -1.33 15.86
N ARG A 95 -14.35 -1.31 14.84
CA ARG A 95 -13.15 -2.14 14.76
C ARG A 95 -11.93 -1.36 15.28
N LYS A 96 -11.07 -2.05 16.00
CA LYS A 96 -9.75 -1.55 16.43
C LYS A 96 -8.65 -2.23 15.61
N GLY A 97 -7.50 -1.57 15.47
CA GLY A 97 -6.32 -2.11 14.80
C GLY A 97 -6.10 -1.60 13.38
N ALA A 98 -5.04 -2.11 12.75
CA ALA A 98 -4.60 -1.66 11.44
C ALA A 98 -5.59 -2.05 10.33
N PHE A 99 -5.86 -1.13 9.40
CA PHE A 99 -6.61 -1.41 8.19
C PHE A 99 -5.70 -1.92 7.07
N TRP A 100 -4.48 -1.35 6.96
CA TRP A 100 -3.47 -1.71 5.98
C TRP A 100 -2.39 -2.56 6.62
N GLU A 101 -1.82 -3.51 5.86
CA GLU A 101 -0.83 -4.47 6.36
C GLU A 101 0.48 -3.77 6.74
N ASP A 102 0.92 -2.86 5.89
CA ASP A 102 2.12 -2.04 6.07
C ASP A 102 1.97 -0.76 5.22
N ARG A 103 3.06 -0.12 4.92
CA ARG A 103 3.09 0.97 3.94
C ARG A 103 2.86 0.41 2.53
N TYR A 104 2.40 1.26 1.62
CA TYR A 104 2.29 0.89 0.22
C TYR A 104 3.65 0.50 -0.37
N HIS A 105 3.65 -0.43 -1.29
CA HIS A 105 4.79 -0.73 -2.16
C HIS A 105 4.70 0.12 -3.43
N ALA A 106 5.84 0.58 -3.96
CA ALA A 106 5.92 1.37 -5.18
C ALA A 106 7.00 0.79 -6.09
N THR A 107 6.61 0.43 -7.30
CA THR A 107 7.49 -0.04 -8.37
C THR A 107 7.61 1.04 -9.43
N ALA A 108 8.82 1.47 -9.77
CA ALA A 108 9.10 2.35 -10.90
C ALA A 108 8.89 1.58 -12.20
N VAL A 109 8.09 2.13 -13.09
CA VAL A 109 7.75 1.52 -14.38
C VAL A 109 8.32 2.40 -15.49
N GLU A 110 9.12 1.80 -16.38
CA GLU A 110 9.56 2.49 -17.58
C GLU A 110 8.36 2.80 -18.47
N THR A 111 8.39 3.96 -19.12
CA THR A 111 7.38 4.36 -20.12
C THR A 111 7.38 3.42 -21.34
N ASP A 112 6.57 3.68 -22.34
CA ASP A 112 6.40 2.87 -23.54
C ASP A 112 5.85 1.46 -23.26
N LYS A 113 6.49 0.43 -23.79
CA LYS A 113 6.01 -0.96 -23.73
C LYS A 113 5.80 -1.51 -22.31
N HIS A 114 6.58 -1.02 -21.32
CA HIS A 114 6.48 -1.50 -19.94
C HIS A 114 5.30 -0.84 -19.24
N LEU A 115 5.04 0.44 -19.54
CA LEU A 115 3.84 1.13 -19.07
C LEU A 115 2.57 0.46 -19.58
N LEU A 116 2.53 0.14 -20.88
CA LEU A 116 1.43 -0.59 -21.52
C LEU A 116 1.19 -1.94 -20.84
N LYS A 117 2.25 -2.73 -20.64
CA LYS A 117 2.14 -4.03 -19.96
C LYS A 117 1.63 -3.88 -18.51
N CYS A 118 2.07 -2.83 -17.79
CA CYS A 118 1.60 -2.55 -16.45
C CYS A 118 0.13 -2.13 -16.43
N LEU A 119 -0.31 -1.31 -17.38
CA LEU A 119 -1.69 -0.90 -17.55
C LEU A 119 -2.61 -2.12 -17.73
N VAL A 120 -2.29 -2.98 -18.70
CA VAL A 120 -3.01 -4.23 -18.98
C VAL A 120 -3.00 -5.17 -17.76
N TYR A 121 -1.84 -5.28 -17.08
CA TYR A 121 -1.74 -6.08 -15.86
C TYR A 121 -2.71 -5.61 -14.78
N ILE A 122 -2.84 -4.30 -14.57
CA ILE A 122 -3.77 -3.73 -13.59
C ILE A 122 -5.21 -4.04 -13.99
N ASP A 123 -5.59 -3.83 -15.25
CA ASP A 123 -6.95 -4.00 -15.74
C ASP A 123 -7.42 -5.47 -15.66
N LEU A 124 -6.54 -6.40 -15.98
CA LEU A 124 -6.85 -7.85 -15.93
C LEU A 124 -6.75 -8.47 -14.53
N ASN A 125 -6.51 -7.68 -13.48
CA ASN A 125 -6.32 -8.22 -12.12
C ASN A 125 -7.50 -9.09 -11.65
N MET A 126 -8.74 -8.60 -11.82
CA MET A 126 -9.94 -9.31 -11.37
C MET A 126 -10.31 -10.48 -12.30
N VAL A 127 -9.90 -10.43 -13.57
CA VAL A 127 -10.04 -11.55 -14.50
C VAL A 127 -9.08 -12.68 -14.11
N ARG A 128 -7.80 -12.35 -13.84
CA ARG A 128 -6.83 -13.34 -13.33
C ARG A 128 -7.23 -13.96 -12.00
N ALA A 129 -7.97 -13.21 -11.18
CA ALA A 129 -8.52 -13.73 -9.93
C ALA A 129 -9.77 -14.60 -10.12
N GLY A 130 -10.25 -14.79 -11.36
CA GLY A 130 -11.45 -15.57 -11.67
C GLY A 130 -12.76 -14.97 -11.15
N VAL A 131 -12.78 -13.64 -10.88
CA VAL A 131 -13.96 -12.98 -10.32
C VAL A 131 -14.89 -12.46 -11.42
N VAL A 132 -14.31 -12.05 -12.55
CA VAL A 132 -15.01 -11.59 -13.75
C VAL A 132 -14.36 -12.18 -14.99
N ASN A 133 -15.05 -12.23 -16.11
CA ASN A 133 -14.52 -12.73 -17.37
C ASN A 133 -13.86 -11.63 -18.19
N HIS A 134 -14.29 -10.39 -18.02
CA HIS A 134 -13.76 -9.23 -18.73
C HIS A 134 -13.64 -8.02 -17.76
N PRO A 135 -12.61 -7.14 -17.89
CA PRO A 135 -12.41 -6.02 -16.98
C PRO A 135 -13.59 -5.02 -16.98
N SER A 136 -14.38 -4.94 -18.05
CA SER A 136 -15.58 -4.09 -18.08
C SER A 136 -16.64 -4.49 -17.05
N GLU A 137 -16.66 -5.74 -16.61
CA GLU A 137 -17.59 -6.25 -15.59
C GLU A 137 -17.24 -5.79 -14.17
N TRP A 138 -16.00 -5.27 -13.97
CA TRP A 138 -15.56 -4.79 -12.67
C TRP A 138 -15.65 -3.27 -12.57
N PRO A 139 -16.62 -2.71 -11.82
CA PRO A 139 -16.89 -1.27 -11.83
C PRO A 139 -15.85 -0.43 -11.05
N PHE A 140 -14.90 -1.06 -10.36
CA PHE A 140 -13.91 -0.40 -9.51
C PHE A 140 -12.50 -0.44 -10.12
N CYS A 141 -12.40 -0.23 -11.44
CA CYS A 141 -11.15 -0.18 -12.19
C CYS A 141 -11.12 1.01 -13.16
N GLY A 142 -9.92 1.39 -13.54
CA GLY A 142 -9.70 2.47 -14.50
C GLY A 142 -10.04 2.07 -15.93
N TYR A 143 -10.07 0.78 -16.27
CA TYR A 143 -10.48 0.29 -17.59
C TYR A 143 -11.78 0.96 -18.07
N ASN A 144 -12.82 0.89 -17.23
CA ASN A 144 -14.14 1.46 -17.58
C ASN A 144 -14.08 2.97 -17.79
N GLU A 145 -13.23 3.67 -17.04
CA GLU A 145 -13.08 5.11 -17.17
C GLU A 145 -12.25 5.48 -18.41
N ILE A 146 -11.25 4.69 -18.78
CA ILE A 146 -10.46 4.88 -20.01
C ILE A 146 -11.35 4.61 -21.24
N GLN A 147 -12.17 3.54 -21.22
CA GLN A 147 -13.08 3.19 -22.34
C GLN A 147 -14.25 4.17 -22.51
N LYS A 148 -14.66 4.82 -21.42
CA LYS A 148 -15.72 5.84 -21.41
C LYS A 148 -15.28 7.04 -20.58
N PRO A 149 -14.47 7.95 -21.15
CA PRO A 149 -13.94 9.10 -20.44
C PRO A 149 -15.03 9.95 -19.81
N ARG A 150 -14.78 10.37 -18.58
CA ARG A 150 -15.74 11.17 -17.79
C ARG A 150 -15.40 12.65 -17.91
N ASN A 151 -16.42 13.46 -18.18
CA ASN A 151 -16.28 14.91 -18.19
C ASN A 151 -16.24 15.52 -16.77
N ARG A 152 -16.84 14.83 -15.78
CA ARG A 152 -16.88 15.27 -14.38
C ARG A 152 -16.41 14.14 -13.46
N TYR A 153 -15.73 14.52 -12.38
CA TYR A 153 -15.21 13.57 -11.38
C TYR A 153 -14.26 12.50 -11.96
N ALA A 154 -13.58 12.84 -13.06
CA ALA A 154 -12.58 11.96 -13.66
C ALA A 154 -11.42 11.72 -12.70
N LEU A 155 -11.08 10.45 -12.49
CA LEU A 155 -9.92 10.03 -11.71
C LEU A 155 -8.69 9.96 -12.61
N VAL A 156 -8.81 9.35 -13.78
CA VAL A 156 -7.71 9.23 -14.75
C VAL A 156 -7.34 10.60 -15.32
N ASN A 157 -6.05 10.84 -15.45
CA ASN A 157 -5.50 11.97 -16.18
C ASN A 157 -5.28 11.55 -17.63
N TYR A 158 -6.29 11.78 -18.48
CA TYR A 158 -6.29 11.32 -19.87
C TYR A 158 -5.15 11.93 -20.70
N GLU A 159 -4.88 13.22 -20.52
CA GLU A 159 -3.82 13.90 -21.27
C GLU A 159 -2.45 13.34 -20.94
N GLU A 160 -2.17 13.11 -19.66
CA GLU A 160 -0.92 12.50 -19.24
C GLU A 160 -0.79 11.06 -19.76
N LEU A 161 -1.86 10.26 -19.63
CA LEU A 161 -1.86 8.87 -20.10
C LEU A 161 -1.64 8.78 -21.62
N LYS A 162 -2.37 9.61 -22.37
CA LYS A 162 -2.26 9.73 -23.82
C LYS A 162 -0.83 10.09 -24.24
N GLY A 163 -0.26 11.13 -23.63
CA GLY A 163 1.09 11.59 -23.93
C GLY A 163 2.16 10.54 -23.63
N LEU A 164 2.07 9.86 -22.48
CA LEU A 164 3.02 8.81 -22.08
C LEU A 164 2.95 7.55 -22.97
N LEU A 165 1.82 7.28 -23.60
CA LEU A 165 1.63 6.16 -24.53
C LEU A 165 1.79 6.56 -26.01
N GLY A 166 2.08 7.86 -26.29
CA GLY A 166 2.38 8.36 -27.64
C GLY A 166 1.16 8.49 -28.55
N PHE A 167 -0.03 8.74 -28.00
CA PHE A 167 -1.26 8.96 -28.78
C PHE A 167 -1.58 10.45 -28.91
N ASP A 168 -2.03 10.86 -30.09
CA ASP A 168 -2.43 12.24 -30.35
C ASP A 168 -3.86 12.53 -29.86
N ASN A 169 -4.75 11.54 -29.90
CA ASN A 169 -6.12 11.68 -29.48
C ASN A 169 -6.61 10.53 -28.59
N MET A 170 -7.74 10.75 -27.91
CA MET A 170 -8.30 9.76 -26.99
C MET A 170 -8.97 8.58 -27.68
N GLU A 171 -9.50 8.76 -28.88
CA GLU A 171 -10.19 7.70 -29.61
C GLU A 171 -9.22 6.58 -30.00
N ASP A 172 -8.03 6.95 -30.51
CA ASP A 172 -6.97 5.99 -30.84
C ASP A 172 -6.47 5.25 -29.59
N LEU A 173 -6.29 5.96 -28.48
CA LEU A 173 -5.92 5.33 -27.20
C LEU A 173 -6.99 4.34 -26.75
N ILE A 174 -8.29 4.70 -26.79
CA ILE A 174 -9.38 3.83 -26.37
C ILE A 174 -9.43 2.57 -27.24
N ASN A 175 -9.30 2.72 -28.56
CA ASN A 175 -9.29 1.59 -29.49
C ASN A 175 -8.08 0.69 -29.28
N ALA A 176 -6.89 1.26 -29.19
CA ALA A 176 -5.67 0.50 -28.90
C ALA A 176 -5.73 -0.23 -27.56
N HIS A 177 -6.21 0.44 -26.50
CA HIS A 177 -6.37 -0.14 -25.18
C HIS A 177 -7.31 -1.36 -25.19
N ARG A 178 -8.43 -1.27 -25.93
CA ARG A 178 -9.33 -2.40 -26.12
C ARG A 178 -8.63 -3.58 -26.81
N VAL A 179 -7.92 -3.32 -27.91
CA VAL A 179 -7.20 -4.35 -28.64
C VAL A 179 -6.16 -5.04 -27.74
N TRP A 180 -5.41 -4.30 -26.91
CA TRP A 180 -4.42 -4.88 -25.99
C TRP A 180 -5.06 -5.77 -24.93
N ILE A 181 -6.24 -5.38 -24.41
CA ILE A 181 -6.97 -6.20 -23.44
C ILE A 181 -7.46 -7.48 -24.08
N GLU A 182 -8.11 -7.41 -25.26
CA GLU A 182 -8.61 -8.59 -25.97
C GLU A 182 -7.48 -9.57 -26.35
N ALA A 183 -6.37 -9.05 -26.88
CA ALA A 183 -5.19 -9.88 -27.19
C ALA A 183 -4.67 -10.57 -25.91
N SER A 184 -4.58 -9.83 -24.79
CA SER A 184 -4.08 -10.36 -23.54
C SER A 184 -5.04 -11.37 -22.88
N LEU A 185 -6.36 -11.24 -23.09
CA LEU A 185 -7.36 -12.22 -22.64
C LEU A 185 -7.19 -13.55 -23.38
N ASN A 186 -6.90 -13.53 -24.67
CA ASN A 186 -6.69 -14.73 -25.50
C ASN A 186 -5.39 -15.47 -25.14
N GLU A 187 -4.35 -14.74 -24.71
CA GLU A 187 -3.04 -15.29 -24.34
C GLU A 187 -2.89 -15.56 -22.85
N MET A 188 -3.92 -15.28 -22.05
CA MET A 188 -3.80 -15.18 -20.61
C MET A 188 -3.39 -16.49 -19.95
N LYS A 189 -2.17 -16.50 -19.43
CA LYS A 189 -1.72 -17.47 -18.43
C LYS A 189 -2.22 -17.02 -17.06
N HIS A 190 -3.01 -17.86 -16.41
CA HIS A 190 -3.46 -17.62 -15.04
C HIS A 190 -2.26 -17.61 -14.09
N GLY A 191 -1.77 -16.41 -13.73
CA GLY A 191 -0.66 -16.27 -12.82
C GLY A 191 -0.41 -14.84 -12.37
N ARG A 192 0.00 -14.70 -11.11
CA ARG A 192 0.44 -13.40 -10.57
C ARG A 192 1.84 -13.09 -11.10
N GLU A 193 2.03 -11.92 -11.67
CA GLU A 193 3.33 -11.42 -12.06
C GLU A 193 3.96 -10.64 -10.90
N SER A 194 4.89 -11.27 -10.19
CA SER A 194 5.56 -10.68 -9.01
C SER A 194 6.35 -9.42 -9.34
N LYS A 195 6.78 -9.25 -10.59
CA LYS A 195 7.52 -8.07 -11.04
C LYS A 195 6.80 -6.74 -10.76
N TRP A 196 5.46 -6.73 -10.78
CA TRP A 196 4.68 -5.52 -10.53
C TRP A 196 4.46 -5.19 -9.05
N THR A 197 4.71 -6.14 -8.15
CA THR A 197 4.34 -6.01 -6.74
C THR A 197 5.48 -6.27 -5.76
N GLU A 198 6.66 -6.70 -6.25
CA GLU A 198 7.78 -7.11 -5.41
C GLU A 198 9.11 -6.47 -5.85
N THR A 199 9.11 -5.71 -6.96
CA THR A 199 10.31 -5.06 -7.48
C THR A 199 10.32 -3.57 -7.20
N ILE A 200 11.50 -2.96 -7.27
CA ILE A 200 11.67 -1.51 -7.13
C ILE A 200 11.55 -0.82 -8.48
N ALA A 201 12.00 -1.48 -9.55
CA ALA A 201 11.91 -0.97 -10.90
C ALA A 201 11.74 -2.11 -11.90
N VAL A 202 10.99 -1.85 -12.97
CA VAL A 202 10.76 -2.75 -14.11
C VAL A 202 10.92 -1.95 -15.38
N GLY A 203 11.76 -2.46 -16.31
CA GLY A 203 12.00 -1.77 -17.58
C GLY A 203 13.05 -2.45 -18.44
N SER A 204 13.65 -1.66 -19.34
CA SER A 204 14.86 -2.01 -20.06
C SER A 204 16.07 -2.10 -19.11
N ARG A 205 17.14 -2.73 -19.55
CA ARG A 205 18.36 -2.80 -18.75
C ARG A 205 18.88 -1.41 -18.40
N SER A 206 18.92 -0.50 -19.35
CA SER A 206 19.37 0.87 -19.16
C SER A 206 18.54 1.63 -18.12
N PHE A 207 17.21 1.51 -18.17
CA PHE A 207 16.31 2.13 -17.21
C PHE A 207 16.55 1.61 -15.79
N VAL A 208 16.67 0.29 -15.63
CA VAL A 208 16.85 -0.34 -14.32
C VAL A 208 18.22 -0.02 -13.72
N GLU A 209 19.29 -0.02 -14.54
CA GLU A 209 20.63 0.38 -14.12
C GLU A 209 20.67 1.87 -13.74
N GLN A 210 20.07 2.76 -14.53
CA GLN A 210 19.97 4.19 -14.24
C GLN A 210 19.16 4.41 -12.94
N THR A 211 18.06 3.69 -12.77
CA THR A 211 17.27 3.76 -11.55
C THR A 211 18.10 3.34 -10.33
N LYS A 212 18.87 2.27 -10.43
CA LYS A 212 19.80 1.82 -9.40
C LYS A 212 20.85 2.88 -9.07
N GLN A 213 21.45 3.51 -10.07
CA GLN A 213 22.41 4.60 -9.87
C GLN A 213 21.78 5.81 -9.18
N ARG A 214 20.59 6.25 -9.63
CA ARG A 214 19.87 7.39 -9.02
C ARG A 214 19.43 7.12 -7.57
N LEU A 215 19.20 5.88 -7.21
CA LEU A 215 18.94 5.46 -5.83
C LEU A 215 20.20 5.50 -4.95
N GLY A 216 21.39 5.38 -5.53
CA GLY A 216 22.67 5.44 -4.83
C GLY A 216 22.76 4.46 -3.66
N THR A 217 23.12 4.95 -2.48
CA THR A 217 23.25 4.13 -1.26
C THR A 217 21.97 3.37 -0.88
N ARG A 218 20.80 3.88 -1.31
CA ARG A 218 19.50 3.21 -1.07
C ARG A 218 19.33 1.95 -1.90
N ALA A 219 20.13 1.75 -2.93
CA ALA A 219 20.13 0.56 -3.78
C ALA A 219 21.24 -0.46 -3.41
N ILE A 220 21.98 -0.22 -2.32
CA ILE A 220 23.02 -1.16 -1.84
C ILE A 220 22.37 -2.52 -1.60
N GLY A 221 23.05 -3.57 -2.09
CA GLY A 221 22.56 -4.95 -1.98
C GLY A 221 21.48 -5.36 -3.00
N ARG A 222 20.92 -4.41 -3.77
CA ARG A 222 19.91 -4.74 -4.79
C ARG A 222 20.55 -5.18 -6.09
N LYS A 223 19.95 -6.22 -6.71
CA LYS A 223 20.46 -6.82 -7.95
C LYS A 223 19.56 -6.47 -9.13
N VAL A 224 20.17 -6.18 -10.27
CA VAL A 224 19.49 -6.12 -11.56
C VAL A 224 19.39 -7.55 -12.07
N MET A 225 18.17 -7.99 -12.29
CA MET A 225 17.86 -9.36 -12.74
C MET A 225 17.31 -9.29 -14.17
N ASP A 226 17.87 -10.12 -15.04
CA ASP A 226 17.32 -10.38 -16.38
C ASP A 226 16.19 -11.41 -16.26
N LYS A 227 15.03 -11.10 -16.79
CA LYS A 227 13.85 -11.98 -16.87
C LYS A 227 13.42 -12.21 -18.34
N GLY A 228 14.35 -12.07 -19.29
CA GLY A 228 14.14 -12.23 -20.72
C GLY A 228 13.34 -11.11 -21.36
N ALA A 229 12.08 -10.92 -20.96
CA ALA A 229 11.22 -9.88 -21.52
C ALA A 229 11.34 -8.51 -20.82
N SER A 230 12.01 -8.43 -19.67
CA SER A 230 12.23 -7.21 -18.86
C SER A 230 13.36 -7.40 -17.88
N TYR A 231 13.97 -6.26 -17.48
CA TYR A 231 14.90 -6.21 -16.35
C TYR A 231 14.17 -5.73 -15.11
N GLU A 232 14.59 -6.24 -13.95
CA GLU A 232 13.97 -5.97 -12.67
C GLU A 232 15.04 -5.59 -11.63
N LEU A 233 14.76 -4.53 -10.85
CA LEU A 233 15.56 -4.21 -9.66
C LEU A 233 14.87 -4.82 -8.45
N ARG A 234 15.48 -5.86 -7.88
CA ARG A 234 14.94 -6.55 -6.70
C ARG A 234 15.83 -6.37 -5.48
N GLU A 235 15.20 -6.42 -4.32
CA GLU A 235 15.94 -6.71 -3.09
C GLU A 235 16.52 -8.12 -3.24
N PRO A 236 17.77 -8.35 -2.77
CA PRO A 236 18.25 -9.72 -2.68
C PRO A 236 17.24 -10.46 -1.83
N GLU A 237 16.86 -11.65 -2.24
CA GLU A 237 16.25 -12.59 -1.33
C GLU A 237 17.24 -12.71 -0.17
N ALA A 238 16.97 -12.02 0.94
CA ALA A 238 17.71 -12.29 2.15
C ALA A 238 17.51 -13.78 2.36
N PRO A 239 18.57 -14.61 2.41
CA PRO A 239 18.41 -15.92 2.95
C PRO A 239 17.86 -15.65 4.36
N TYR A 240 16.59 -15.87 4.53
CA TYR A 240 16.03 -16.02 5.86
C TYR A 240 16.85 -17.19 6.40
N ASN A 241 17.74 -16.87 7.34
CA ASN A 241 18.58 -17.86 7.94
C ASN A 241 17.66 -18.97 8.37
N SER A 242 17.74 -20.09 7.68
CA SER A 242 17.16 -21.36 8.10
C SER A 242 17.78 -21.86 9.43
N ASP A 243 18.67 -21.05 10.02
CA ASP A 243 19.30 -21.27 11.32
C ASP A 243 18.33 -21.16 12.52
N PHE A 244 17.07 -20.79 12.29
CA PHE A 244 15.98 -21.00 13.24
C PHE A 244 15.26 -22.33 13.00
N GLY A 245 15.98 -23.36 12.62
CA GLY A 245 15.52 -24.73 12.73
C GLY A 245 15.25 -25.11 14.19
N PRO A 246 14.40 -26.12 14.46
CA PRO A 246 14.03 -26.52 15.83
C PRO A 246 15.24 -26.91 16.71
N GLU A 247 16.43 -27.12 16.16
CA GLU A 247 17.66 -27.40 16.90
C GLU A 247 18.31 -26.16 17.52
N SER A 248 17.99 -24.93 17.09
CA SER A 248 18.49 -23.70 17.71
C SER A 248 17.65 -23.21 18.89
N ALA A 249 16.57 -23.93 19.23
CA ALA A 249 15.69 -23.61 20.37
C ALA A 249 16.35 -23.82 21.76
N ASN A 250 17.63 -24.22 21.81
CA ASN A 250 18.40 -24.35 23.06
C ASN A 250 19.11 -23.05 23.52
N LEU A 251 18.88 -21.93 22.89
CA LEU A 251 19.21 -20.62 23.44
C LEU A 251 18.25 -20.30 24.59
N ARG A 252 18.54 -20.86 25.76
CA ARG A 252 17.96 -20.39 27.02
C ARG A 252 18.23 -18.89 27.12
N LEU A 253 17.22 -18.08 26.87
CA LEU A 253 17.22 -16.67 27.24
C LEU A 253 17.53 -16.54 28.72
N LYS A 254 18.76 -16.19 29.08
CA LYS A 254 19.20 -15.95 30.46
C LYS A 254 18.55 -14.72 31.10
N ASN A 255 17.58 -14.09 30.45
CA ASN A 255 16.83 -12.93 30.94
C ASN A 255 15.32 -13.18 30.87
N THR A 256 14.84 -14.27 31.47
CA THR A 256 13.46 -14.35 31.87
C THR A 256 13.31 -13.60 33.19
N TYR A 257 12.84 -12.37 33.14
CA TYR A 257 12.19 -11.76 34.29
C TYR A 257 10.93 -12.59 34.54
N VAL A 258 11.02 -13.58 35.44
CA VAL A 258 9.88 -14.23 36.01
C VAL A 258 9.29 -13.25 37.01
N GLY A 259 8.34 -12.44 36.55
CA GLY A 259 7.43 -11.73 37.44
C GLY A 259 6.65 -12.77 38.23
N ARG A 260 7.07 -13.06 39.47
CA ARG A 260 6.21 -13.78 40.40
C ARG A 260 4.97 -12.92 40.61
N PHE A 261 3.83 -13.35 40.08
CA PHE A 261 2.53 -12.92 40.58
C PHE A 261 2.42 -13.49 41.97
N LEU A 262 2.65 -12.67 42.98
CA LEU A 262 2.25 -12.96 44.37
C LEU A 262 0.73 -12.96 44.39
N ASN A 263 0.15 -14.10 44.68
CA ASN A 263 -1.23 -14.20 45.04
C ASN A 263 -1.52 -13.16 46.14
N ALA A 264 -2.48 -12.28 45.90
CA ALA A 264 -2.95 -11.31 46.86
C ALA A 264 -3.82 -12.04 47.88
N GLY A 265 -3.15 -12.56 48.92
CA GLY A 265 -3.72 -12.80 50.21
C GLY A 265 -2.91 -11.94 51.19
N ASP A 266 -3.59 -11.03 51.85
CA ASP A 266 -3.15 -10.20 52.95
C ASP A 266 -2.22 -9.01 52.71
N GLY A 267 -2.83 -7.84 52.75
CA GLY A 267 -2.36 -6.68 53.49
C GLY A 267 -1.05 -6.00 53.02
N ASN A 268 -1.06 -5.15 52.02
CA ASN A 268 -0.39 -3.85 52.12
C ASN A 268 -0.60 -2.95 50.88
N ILE A 269 -1.63 -2.12 50.92
CA ILE A 269 -1.93 -1.08 49.93
C ILE A 269 -0.83 0.00 49.85
N GLN A 270 0.02 0.12 50.85
CA GLN A 270 1.04 1.16 50.93
C GLN A 270 2.23 0.96 49.97
N LYS A 271 2.52 -0.26 49.51
CA LYS A 271 3.62 -0.53 48.54
C LYS A 271 3.27 -0.24 47.09
N ILE A 272 1.98 -0.22 46.74
CA ILE A 272 1.51 0.11 45.37
C ILE A 272 1.59 1.61 45.13
N ILE A 273 1.35 2.44 46.15
CA ILE A 273 1.43 3.90 46.05
C ILE A 273 2.87 4.37 45.84
N THR A 274 3.87 3.72 46.42
CA THR A 274 5.30 4.08 46.26
C THR A 274 5.81 3.76 44.86
N PHE A 275 5.27 2.74 44.18
CA PHE A 275 5.67 2.38 42.81
C PHE A 275 5.12 3.36 41.77
N LEU A 276 3.95 3.93 41.98
CA LEU A 276 3.33 4.93 41.10
C LEU A 276 3.96 6.34 41.24
N ILE A 277 4.55 6.65 42.40
CA ILE A 277 5.21 7.95 42.65
C ILE A 277 6.58 8.02 41.97
N ASN A 278 7.31 6.91 41.83
CA ASN A 278 8.63 6.90 41.20
C ASN A 278 8.57 6.93 39.65
N TRP A 279 7.40 6.80 39.00
CA TRP A 279 7.24 6.91 37.56
C TRP A 279 7.04 8.35 37.07
N ARG A 280 6.96 9.33 38.00
CA ARG A 280 6.67 10.74 37.71
C ARG A 280 7.91 11.58 37.35
N PHE A 281 9.13 11.04 37.38
CA PHE A 281 10.37 11.81 37.19
C PHE A 281 11.02 11.73 35.81
N PHE A 282 10.36 11.15 34.79
CA PHE A 282 10.95 11.02 33.45
C PHE A 282 10.09 11.59 32.31
N TRP A 283 9.35 12.70 32.54
CA TRP A 283 8.72 13.43 31.44
C TRP A 283 9.01 14.93 31.57
N PRO A 284 9.58 15.60 30.55
CA PRO A 284 9.79 17.04 30.61
C PRO A 284 8.47 17.81 30.38
N LEU A 285 8.31 18.85 31.12
CA LEU A 285 7.23 19.80 31.26
C LEU A 285 6.62 20.28 29.92
N GLY A 286 5.34 20.00 29.72
CA GLY A 286 4.49 20.68 28.75
C GLY A 286 3.06 20.75 29.31
N GLN A 287 2.54 21.95 29.50
CA GLN A 287 1.32 22.32 30.20
C GLN A 287 0.05 21.61 29.72
N GLY A 288 -0.69 21.00 30.63
CA GLY A 288 -2.05 20.48 30.40
C GLY A 288 -2.63 19.94 31.70
N ARG A 289 -3.57 20.67 32.32
CA ARG A 289 -4.31 20.24 33.52
C ARG A 289 -5.07 18.94 33.26
N LEU A 290 -4.80 17.91 34.02
CA LEU A 290 -5.58 16.68 34.07
C LEU A 290 -6.54 16.77 35.27
N THR A 291 -7.81 16.88 35.01
CA THR A 291 -8.87 16.78 36.02
C THR A 291 -9.23 15.31 36.11
N ILE A 292 -8.95 14.69 37.24
CA ILE A 292 -9.36 13.30 37.54
C ILE A 292 -10.71 13.39 38.23
N PHE A 293 -11.77 12.89 37.59
CA PHE A 293 -13.04 12.57 38.25
C PHE A 293 -12.91 11.18 38.86
N ILE A 294 -13.01 11.11 40.19
CA ILE A 294 -13.23 9.87 40.93
C ILE A 294 -14.72 9.83 41.19
N ASP A 295 -15.44 8.99 40.46
CA ASP A 295 -16.82 8.68 40.79
C ASP A 295 -16.85 7.52 41.77
N ASP A 296 -17.53 7.81 42.91
CA ASP A 296 -17.84 6.92 44.00
C ASP A 296 -18.69 5.73 43.53
N CYS A 297 -18.19 4.53 43.71
CA CYS A 297 -19.00 3.33 43.76
C CYS A 297 -18.87 2.69 45.15
N ILE A 298 -19.59 3.25 46.12
CA ILE A 298 -19.87 2.55 47.38
C ILE A 298 -21.39 2.59 47.61
N SER A 299 -21.91 1.39 47.89
CA SER A 299 -23.17 1.05 48.55
C SER A 299 -24.47 0.98 47.74
N ARG A 300 -24.96 -0.26 47.61
CA ARG A 300 -26.16 -0.69 48.39
C ARG A 300 -26.30 -2.21 48.40
N PRO A 301 -26.63 -2.80 49.58
CA PRO A 301 -27.06 -4.18 49.68
C PRO A 301 -28.58 -4.26 49.47
N GLY A 302 -29.04 -5.39 48.94
CA GLY A 302 -30.43 -5.73 48.74
C GLY A 302 -30.54 -7.05 47.98
#